data_cf80cdb1a42ab160c98d0b02c91ee3e1
#
_entry.id   cf80cdb1a42ab160c98d0b02c91ee3e1
#
_cell.length_a   1.000
_cell.length_b   1.000
_cell.length_c   1.000
_cell.angle_alpha   90.00
_cell.angle_beta   90.00
_cell.angle_gamma   90.00
#
_symmetry.space_group_name_H-M   'P 1'
#
loop_
_entity.id
_entity.type
_entity.pdbx_description
1 polymer ?
#
loop_
_entity_poly.entity_id
_entity_poly.type
_entity_poly.pdbx_seq_one_letter_code
_entity_poly.pdbx_strand_id
1 'polypeptide(L)'
;IVPNSVMPGLEYGEQNHNHGEMDAAIKGYTQALLRKPMGGKLSTAWKDGVEGILAAYLGEVPETFVYEGQEYTPITYAASLGINPDDYISITSFTHHPFYTQFAIEVPDNWRWDLSYNVPLDEMMEIMYNAIEKGYTIAWASDVSEQGFTRNGVAVNPDINVVIGEGSDKERWLGLSRADKQAEIMKLVNSPSKEVVVTQELRQKDFDNGKTTDDHGML
;
A
#
# COMPACT_ATOMS: atom_id res chain seq x y z
N ILE A 1 -13.59 -10.90 -9.17
CA ILE A 1 -12.69 -10.14 -10.07
C ILE A 1 -13.41 -9.87 -11.37
N VAL A 2 -13.23 -8.68 -11.92
CA VAL A 2 -13.78 -8.27 -13.21
C VAL A 2 -12.64 -7.66 -14.05
N PRO A 3 -12.53 -7.98 -15.35
CA PRO A 3 -11.52 -7.38 -16.20
C PRO A 3 -11.67 -5.85 -16.32
N ASN A 4 -10.56 -5.13 -16.43
CA ASN A 4 -10.57 -3.68 -16.60
C ASN A 4 -11.35 -3.22 -17.86
N SER A 5 -11.38 -4.03 -18.92
CA SER A 5 -12.17 -3.74 -20.12
C SER A 5 -13.68 -3.81 -19.92
N VAL A 6 -14.13 -4.51 -18.88
CA VAL A 6 -15.55 -4.66 -18.53
C VAL A 6 -15.97 -3.61 -17.51
N MET A 7 -15.14 -3.39 -16.49
CA MET A 7 -15.38 -2.40 -15.43
C MET A 7 -14.06 -1.69 -15.10
N PRO A 8 -13.76 -0.58 -15.78
CA PRO A 8 -12.47 0.10 -15.63
C PRO A 8 -12.32 0.83 -14.30
N GLY A 9 -13.38 1.00 -13.52
CA GLY A 9 -13.33 1.72 -12.24
C GLY A 9 -13.00 3.21 -12.38
N LEU A 10 -13.36 3.82 -13.51
CA LEU A 10 -13.17 5.25 -13.78
C LEU A 10 -14.43 6.03 -13.42
N GLU A 11 -14.27 7.16 -12.76
CA GLU A 11 -15.37 8.09 -12.48
C GLU A 11 -15.78 8.86 -13.74
N TYR A 12 -17.07 9.02 -13.98
CA TYR A 12 -17.65 9.90 -15.00
C TYR A 12 -17.09 9.75 -16.42
N GLY A 13 -16.56 8.57 -16.77
CA GLY A 13 -15.92 8.36 -18.06
C GLY A 13 -14.57 9.08 -18.21
N GLU A 14 -13.97 9.50 -17.11
CA GLU A 14 -12.61 9.99 -17.06
C GLU A 14 -11.61 8.96 -17.59
N GLN A 15 -10.48 9.42 -18.10
CA GLN A 15 -9.43 8.52 -18.59
C GLN A 15 -8.35 8.20 -17.53
N ASN A 16 -8.44 8.85 -16.38
CA ASN A 16 -7.51 8.69 -15.28
C ASN A 16 -8.28 8.33 -14.00
N HIS A 17 -7.66 7.49 -13.17
CA HIS A 17 -8.17 7.22 -11.83
C HIS A 17 -8.00 8.46 -10.96
N ASN A 18 -9.11 9.14 -10.65
CA ASN A 18 -9.18 10.26 -9.74
C ASN A 18 -10.45 10.13 -8.91
N HIS A 19 -10.33 9.50 -7.76
CA HIS A 19 -11.45 9.17 -6.88
C HIS A 19 -11.67 10.21 -5.76
N GLY A 20 -11.10 11.40 -5.88
CA GLY A 20 -11.12 12.41 -4.81
C GLY A 20 -12.53 12.86 -4.41
N GLU A 21 -13.47 12.95 -5.37
CA GLU A 21 -14.86 13.31 -5.08
C GLU A 21 -15.60 12.15 -4.39
N MET A 22 -15.43 10.93 -4.90
CA MET A 22 -15.99 9.73 -4.30
C MET A 22 -15.49 9.52 -2.87
N ASP A 23 -14.19 9.65 -2.65
CA ASP A 23 -13.56 9.52 -1.33
C ASP A 23 -14.12 10.57 -0.35
N ALA A 24 -14.26 11.82 -0.81
CA ALA A 24 -14.85 12.89 -0.01
C ALA A 24 -16.32 12.60 0.34
N ALA A 25 -17.10 12.07 -0.60
CA ALA A 25 -18.49 11.70 -0.39
C ALA A 25 -18.62 10.56 0.64
N ILE A 26 -17.84 9.48 0.49
CA ILE A 26 -17.81 8.35 1.44
C ILE A 26 -17.36 8.81 2.82
N LYS A 27 -16.30 9.62 2.89
CA LYS A 27 -15.81 10.20 4.15
C LYS A 27 -16.86 11.07 4.83
N GLY A 28 -17.53 11.93 4.08
CA GLY A 28 -18.60 12.78 4.59
C GLY A 28 -19.77 11.98 5.12
N TYR A 29 -20.19 10.96 4.37
CA TYR A 29 -21.27 10.05 4.74
C TYR A 29 -20.94 9.29 6.03
N THR A 30 -19.80 8.63 6.09
CA THR A 30 -19.36 7.83 7.24
C THR A 30 -19.16 8.70 8.49
N GLN A 31 -18.56 9.89 8.36
CA GLN A 31 -18.41 10.82 9.47
C GLN A 31 -19.76 11.31 10.01
N ALA A 32 -20.75 11.54 9.15
CA ALA A 32 -22.10 11.93 9.57
C ALA A 32 -22.78 10.83 10.39
N LEU A 33 -22.62 9.57 10.00
CA LEU A 33 -23.14 8.41 10.72
C LEU A 33 -22.51 8.28 12.13
N LEU A 34 -21.18 8.48 12.22
CA LEU A 34 -20.47 8.37 13.49
C LEU A 34 -20.82 9.49 14.49
N ARG A 35 -21.28 10.66 14.00
CA ARG A 35 -21.64 11.79 14.88
C ARG A 35 -22.93 11.61 15.64
N LYS A 36 -23.87 10.79 15.16
CA LYS A 36 -25.18 10.60 15.78
C LYS A 36 -25.67 9.13 15.71
N PRO A 37 -24.98 8.18 16.31
CA PRO A 37 -25.50 6.84 16.39
C PRO A 37 -26.72 6.84 17.31
N MET A 38 -27.91 6.55 16.78
CA MET A 38 -29.12 6.37 17.59
C MET A 38 -28.95 5.14 18.49
N GLY A 39 -28.92 5.36 19.82
CA GLY A 39 -28.75 4.29 20.80
C GLY A 39 -27.39 3.57 20.76
N GLY A 40 -26.35 4.18 20.17
CA GLY A 40 -25.00 3.62 20.10
C GLY A 40 -24.79 2.52 19.07
N LYS A 41 -25.80 2.24 18.25
CA LYS A 41 -25.69 1.23 17.16
C LYS A 41 -26.13 1.84 15.84
N LEU A 42 -25.35 1.57 14.80
CA LEU A 42 -25.75 1.86 13.43
C LEU A 42 -26.71 0.80 12.91
N SER A 43 -27.66 1.21 12.08
CA SER A 43 -28.46 0.27 11.27
C SER A 43 -27.56 -0.38 10.21
N THR A 44 -28.01 -1.45 9.56
CA THR A 44 -27.29 -2.08 8.45
C THR A 44 -27.35 -1.25 7.15
N ALA A 45 -28.29 -0.31 7.05
CA ALA A 45 -28.52 0.50 5.86
C ALA A 45 -27.30 1.37 5.44
N TRP A 46 -26.33 1.60 6.34
CA TRP A 46 -25.12 2.33 5.99
C TRP A 46 -24.26 1.59 4.95
N LYS A 47 -24.32 0.26 4.92
CA LYS A 47 -23.62 -0.56 3.93
C LYS A 47 -24.17 -0.27 2.54
N ASP A 48 -25.51 -0.38 2.40
CA ASP A 48 -26.20 -0.08 1.15
C ASP A 48 -25.94 1.37 0.70
N GLY A 49 -25.82 2.30 1.66
CA GLY A 49 -25.47 3.70 1.39
C GLY A 49 -24.07 3.85 0.82
N VAL A 50 -23.07 3.15 1.36
CA VAL A 50 -21.72 3.15 0.81
C VAL A 50 -21.68 2.47 -0.56
N GLU A 51 -22.32 1.30 -0.70
CA GLU A 51 -22.42 0.59 -1.97
C GLU A 51 -23.10 1.45 -3.04
N GLY A 52 -24.16 2.17 -2.68
CA GLY A 52 -24.82 3.11 -3.59
C GLY A 52 -23.93 4.26 -4.05
N ILE A 53 -23.08 4.81 -3.18
CA ILE A 53 -22.09 5.80 -3.56
C ILE A 53 -21.08 5.18 -4.53
N LEU A 54 -20.51 4.02 -4.18
CA LEU A 54 -19.56 3.33 -5.05
C LEU A 54 -20.15 3.03 -6.44
N ALA A 55 -21.38 2.49 -6.49
CA ALA A 55 -22.07 2.19 -7.73
C ALA A 55 -22.35 3.44 -8.57
N ALA A 56 -22.66 4.59 -7.93
CA ALA A 56 -22.89 5.84 -8.63
C ALA A 56 -21.62 6.38 -9.31
N TYR A 57 -20.45 6.20 -8.69
CA TYR A 57 -19.18 6.70 -9.23
C TYR A 57 -18.48 5.69 -10.15
N LEU A 58 -18.48 4.41 -9.80
CA LEU A 58 -17.70 3.38 -10.49
C LEU A 58 -18.53 2.48 -11.40
N GLY A 59 -19.85 2.57 -11.31
CA GLY A 59 -20.78 1.65 -11.96
C GLY A 59 -21.11 0.42 -11.11
N GLU A 60 -22.15 -0.28 -11.53
CA GLU A 60 -22.58 -1.53 -10.88
C GLU A 60 -21.67 -2.68 -11.26
N VAL A 61 -21.30 -3.50 -10.29
CA VAL A 61 -20.59 -4.75 -10.57
C VAL A 61 -21.48 -5.69 -11.36
N PRO A 62 -21.10 -6.11 -12.57
CA PRO A 62 -21.94 -6.96 -13.40
C PRO A 62 -22.13 -8.33 -12.77
N GLU A 63 -23.36 -8.87 -12.82
CA GLU A 63 -23.63 -10.26 -12.43
C GLU A 63 -22.93 -11.26 -13.35
N THR A 64 -22.99 -10.98 -14.67
CA THR A 64 -22.29 -11.73 -15.71
C THR A 64 -21.68 -10.77 -16.73
N PHE A 65 -20.62 -11.21 -17.39
CA PHE A 65 -19.97 -10.47 -18.48
C PHE A 65 -19.30 -11.43 -19.47
N VAL A 66 -19.08 -10.96 -20.69
CA VAL A 66 -18.33 -11.71 -21.71
C VAL A 66 -16.91 -11.17 -21.78
N TYR A 67 -15.93 -12.04 -21.65
CA TYR A 67 -14.52 -11.74 -21.83
C TYR A 67 -13.87 -12.78 -22.74
N GLU A 68 -13.20 -12.32 -23.78
CA GLU A 68 -12.57 -13.19 -24.81
C GLU A 68 -13.53 -14.24 -25.40
N GLY A 69 -14.81 -13.88 -25.56
CA GLY A 69 -15.84 -14.73 -26.16
C GLY A 69 -16.46 -15.76 -25.21
N GLN A 70 -16.07 -15.76 -23.95
CA GLN A 70 -16.65 -16.62 -22.91
C GLN A 70 -17.42 -15.80 -21.87
N GLU A 71 -18.56 -16.34 -21.43
CA GLU A 71 -19.35 -15.73 -20.36
C GLU A 71 -18.85 -16.16 -18.98
N TYR A 72 -18.71 -15.17 -18.09
CA TYR A 72 -18.26 -15.33 -16.72
C TYR A 72 -19.16 -14.60 -15.73
N THR A 73 -19.16 -15.07 -14.49
CA THR A 73 -19.43 -14.27 -13.31
C THR A 73 -18.09 -13.77 -12.75
N PRO A 74 -18.07 -12.74 -11.85
CA PRO A 74 -16.84 -12.31 -11.17
C PRO A 74 -16.10 -13.45 -10.45
N ILE A 75 -16.83 -14.43 -9.92
CA ILE A 75 -16.28 -15.59 -9.20
C ILE A 75 -15.67 -16.59 -10.19
N THR A 76 -16.40 -16.95 -11.25
CA THR A 76 -15.89 -17.92 -12.23
C THR A 76 -14.72 -17.37 -13.02
N TYR A 77 -14.67 -16.06 -13.24
CA TYR A 77 -13.50 -15.41 -13.85
C TYR A 77 -12.28 -15.48 -12.94
N ALA A 78 -12.42 -15.17 -11.64
CA ALA A 78 -11.34 -15.34 -10.67
C ALA A 78 -10.80 -16.77 -10.65
N ALA A 79 -11.69 -17.75 -10.66
CA ALA A 79 -11.31 -19.17 -10.73
C ALA A 79 -10.57 -19.53 -12.03
N SER A 80 -10.97 -18.95 -13.16
CA SER A 80 -10.30 -19.20 -14.47
C SER A 80 -8.86 -18.67 -14.51
N LEU A 81 -8.54 -17.66 -13.69
CA LEU A 81 -7.18 -17.12 -13.56
C LEU A 81 -6.27 -17.98 -12.67
N GLY A 82 -6.81 -19.04 -12.04
CA GLY A 82 -6.05 -19.90 -11.13
C GLY A 82 -5.66 -19.20 -9.83
N ILE A 83 -6.30 -18.08 -9.48
CA ILE A 83 -6.02 -17.35 -8.25
C ILE A 83 -6.71 -18.08 -7.09
N ASN A 84 -5.93 -18.60 -6.18
CA ASN A 84 -6.38 -19.17 -4.92
C ASN A 84 -5.86 -18.32 -3.76
N PRO A 85 -6.72 -17.62 -3.00
CA PRO A 85 -6.28 -16.78 -1.88
C PRO A 85 -5.48 -17.53 -0.81
N ASP A 86 -5.71 -18.85 -0.66
CA ASP A 86 -5.01 -19.67 0.32
C ASP A 86 -3.54 -19.94 -0.04
N ASP A 87 -3.13 -19.64 -1.28
CA ASP A 87 -1.74 -19.76 -1.73
C ASP A 87 -0.90 -18.52 -1.37
N TYR A 88 -1.54 -17.48 -0.85
CA TYR A 88 -0.87 -16.23 -0.49
C TYR A 88 -0.62 -16.15 1.01
N ILE A 89 0.57 -15.75 1.37
CA ILE A 89 0.94 -15.47 2.76
C ILE A 89 1.48 -14.05 2.87
N SER A 90 1.18 -13.39 3.97
CA SER A 90 1.76 -12.09 4.31
C SER A 90 2.94 -12.28 5.23
N ILE A 91 4.08 -11.66 4.90
CA ILE A 91 5.29 -11.66 5.72
C ILE A 91 5.72 -10.24 6.02
N THR A 92 6.34 -10.05 7.17
CA THR A 92 6.86 -8.76 7.63
C THR A 92 8.09 -8.96 8.51
N SER A 93 8.79 -7.88 8.86
CA SER A 93 9.99 -7.94 9.69
C SER A 93 10.07 -6.76 10.65
N PHE A 94 9.54 -6.94 11.86
CA PHE A 94 9.57 -5.95 12.92
C PHE A 94 10.12 -6.53 14.23
N THR A 95 11.02 -5.82 14.90
CA THR A 95 11.61 -6.29 16.17
C THR A 95 10.75 -6.00 17.38
N HIS A 96 9.73 -5.15 17.29
CA HIS A 96 8.81 -4.87 18.41
C HIS A 96 7.77 -5.97 18.62
N HIS A 97 7.70 -6.95 17.72
CA HIS A 97 6.98 -8.21 17.90
C HIS A 97 7.95 -9.40 17.84
N PRO A 98 7.67 -10.50 18.56
CA PRO A 98 8.52 -11.69 18.49
C PRO A 98 8.59 -12.25 17.07
N PHE A 99 9.79 -12.62 16.64
CA PHE A 99 9.94 -13.34 15.36
C PHE A 99 9.31 -14.72 15.44
N TYR A 100 8.93 -15.25 14.28
CA TYR A 100 8.26 -16.55 14.09
C TYR A 100 6.87 -16.61 14.75
N THR A 101 6.26 -15.45 14.94
CA THR A 101 4.87 -15.31 15.35
C THR A 101 4.07 -14.56 14.28
N GLN A 102 2.78 -14.54 14.45
CA GLN A 102 1.89 -13.73 13.60
C GLN A 102 1.33 -12.57 14.40
N PHE A 103 1.22 -11.40 13.78
CA PHE A 103 0.50 -10.26 14.32
C PHE A 103 -0.17 -9.46 13.18
N ALA A 104 -1.17 -8.67 13.53
CA ALA A 104 -1.81 -7.76 12.59
C ALA A 104 -1.01 -6.46 12.54
N ILE A 105 -0.57 -6.05 11.35
CA ILE A 105 0.00 -4.71 11.15
C ILE A 105 -1.14 -3.69 11.32
N GLU A 106 -1.00 -2.77 12.26
CA GLU A 106 -2.03 -1.82 12.66
C GLU A 106 -2.04 -0.57 11.76
N VAL A 107 -2.23 -0.78 10.46
CA VAL A 107 -2.34 0.28 9.45
C VAL A 107 -3.73 0.29 8.81
N PRO A 108 -4.21 1.43 8.31
CA PRO A 108 -5.54 1.54 7.69
C PRO A 108 -5.77 0.54 6.56
N ASP A 109 -4.75 0.20 5.80
CA ASP A 109 -4.83 -0.72 4.67
C ASP A 109 -5.08 -2.17 5.10
N ASN A 110 -4.70 -2.53 6.32
CA ASN A 110 -5.05 -3.82 6.92
C ASN A 110 -6.42 -3.76 7.63
N TRP A 111 -7.45 -3.28 6.93
CA TRP A 111 -8.80 -3.10 7.47
C TRP A 111 -9.47 -4.40 7.94
N ARG A 112 -8.98 -5.56 7.50
CA ARG A 112 -9.45 -6.89 7.93
C ARG A 112 -8.76 -7.41 9.17
N TRP A 113 -7.69 -6.75 9.62
CA TRP A 113 -6.82 -7.24 10.69
C TRP A 113 -6.21 -8.61 10.39
N ASP A 114 -5.91 -8.86 9.11
CA ASP A 114 -5.25 -10.08 8.70
C ASP A 114 -3.83 -10.15 9.28
N LEU A 115 -3.39 -11.36 9.59
CA LEU A 115 -2.14 -11.60 10.28
C LEU A 115 -0.99 -11.75 9.27
N SER A 116 0.16 -11.16 9.61
CA SER A 116 1.42 -11.32 8.89
C SER A 116 2.40 -12.15 9.70
N TYR A 117 3.14 -13.04 9.05
CA TYR A 117 4.24 -13.75 9.69
C TYR A 117 5.42 -12.81 9.88
N ASN A 118 5.88 -12.68 11.12
CA ASN A 118 7.03 -11.86 11.46
C ASN A 118 8.31 -12.71 11.43
N VAL A 119 9.21 -12.37 10.54
CA VAL A 119 10.50 -13.10 10.37
C VAL A 119 11.67 -12.11 10.43
N PRO A 120 12.89 -12.56 10.75
CA PRO A 120 14.08 -11.72 10.63
C PRO A 120 14.25 -11.16 9.23
N LEU A 121 14.83 -9.97 9.11
CA LEU A 121 14.99 -9.28 7.83
C LEU A 121 15.74 -10.11 6.79
N ASP A 122 16.83 -10.76 7.19
CA ASP A 122 17.63 -11.58 6.29
C ASP A 122 16.82 -12.78 5.77
N GLU A 123 16.04 -13.43 6.63
CA GLU A 123 15.16 -14.54 6.22
C GLU A 123 14.02 -14.03 5.30
N MET A 124 13.46 -12.87 5.58
CA MET A 124 12.48 -12.25 4.69
C MET A 124 13.06 -12.04 3.29
N MET A 125 14.29 -11.52 3.20
CA MET A 125 14.98 -11.34 1.93
C MET A 125 15.26 -12.66 1.22
N GLU A 126 15.67 -13.70 1.95
CA GLU A 126 15.85 -15.04 1.37
C GLU A 126 14.55 -15.62 0.82
N ILE A 127 13.43 -15.45 1.54
CA ILE A 127 12.11 -15.88 1.07
C ILE A 127 11.76 -15.15 -0.24
N MET A 128 11.97 -13.84 -0.30
CA MET A 128 11.71 -13.04 -1.50
C MET A 128 12.56 -13.50 -2.69
N TYR A 129 13.87 -13.68 -2.51
CA TYR A 129 14.76 -14.17 -3.57
C TYR A 129 14.36 -15.56 -4.06
N ASN A 130 14.09 -16.47 -3.14
CA ASN A 130 13.65 -17.82 -3.49
C ASN A 130 12.31 -17.83 -4.24
N ALA A 131 11.38 -16.97 -3.87
CA ALA A 131 10.10 -16.84 -4.57
C ALA A 131 10.31 -16.41 -6.03
N ILE A 132 11.12 -15.36 -6.24
CA ILE A 132 11.42 -14.84 -7.58
C ILE A 132 12.17 -15.89 -8.42
N GLU A 133 13.17 -16.55 -7.87
CA GLU A 133 13.92 -17.61 -8.57
C GLU A 133 13.03 -18.78 -9.00
N LYS A 134 11.99 -19.08 -8.22
CA LYS A 134 11.00 -20.11 -8.56
C LYS A 134 9.89 -19.64 -9.50
N GLY A 135 9.94 -18.38 -9.93
CA GLY A 135 8.97 -17.80 -10.86
C GLY A 135 7.70 -17.28 -10.22
N TYR A 136 7.67 -17.12 -8.89
CA TYR A 136 6.58 -16.44 -8.20
C TYR A 136 6.72 -14.92 -8.28
N THR A 137 5.60 -14.23 -8.20
CA THR A 137 5.55 -12.78 -8.06
C THR A 137 5.27 -12.40 -6.61
N ILE A 138 5.66 -11.17 -6.25
CA ILE A 138 5.49 -10.65 -4.89
C ILE A 138 4.65 -9.38 -4.98
N ALA A 139 3.53 -9.34 -4.24
CA ALA A 139 2.84 -8.09 -3.96
C ALA A 139 3.59 -7.41 -2.82
N TRP A 140 4.20 -6.27 -3.11
CA TRP A 140 5.03 -5.55 -2.17
C TRP A 140 4.37 -4.23 -1.78
N ALA A 141 4.15 -4.07 -0.49
CA ALA A 141 3.76 -2.82 0.11
C ALA A 141 4.95 -2.25 0.87
N SER A 142 5.28 -0.99 0.65
CA SER A 142 6.45 -0.33 1.26
C SER A 142 6.21 1.16 1.46
N ASP A 143 6.94 1.74 2.40
CA ASP A 143 6.95 3.17 2.62
C ASP A 143 7.60 3.90 1.43
N VAL A 144 6.75 4.51 0.60
CA VAL A 144 7.20 5.33 -0.55
C VAL A 144 7.54 6.76 -0.13
N SER A 145 7.35 7.13 1.13
CA SER A 145 7.72 8.44 1.68
C SER A 145 9.19 8.55 2.05
N GLU A 146 9.92 7.43 2.06
CA GLU A 146 11.36 7.43 2.32
C GLU A 146 12.11 8.33 1.35
N GLN A 147 13.10 9.04 1.86
CA GLN A 147 13.85 10.09 1.13
C GLN A 147 14.48 9.60 -0.17
N GLY A 148 14.91 8.33 -0.22
CA GLY A 148 15.53 7.71 -1.38
C GLY A 148 14.55 7.22 -2.45
N PHE A 149 13.24 7.25 -2.18
CA PHE A 149 12.24 6.79 -3.12
C PHE A 149 11.89 7.89 -4.12
N THR A 150 12.23 7.72 -5.39
CA THR A 150 12.07 8.78 -6.39
C THR A 150 10.98 8.47 -7.41
N ARG A 151 10.33 9.52 -7.91
CA ARG A 151 9.35 9.40 -9.00
C ARG A 151 9.97 9.09 -10.38
N ASN A 152 11.30 9.06 -10.46
CA ASN A 152 12.02 8.77 -11.69
C ASN A 152 12.26 7.27 -11.92
N GLY A 153 11.64 6.41 -11.11
CA GLY A 153 11.80 4.96 -11.20
C GLY A 153 13.11 4.44 -10.59
N VAL A 154 13.78 5.25 -9.77
CA VAL A 154 15.01 4.87 -9.08
C VAL A 154 14.78 5.02 -7.58
N ALA A 155 15.05 3.97 -6.83
CA ALA A 155 15.16 4.02 -5.37
C ALA A 155 16.64 4.00 -4.99
N VAL A 156 17.06 4.97 -4.17
CA VAL A 156 18.44 5.11 -3.71
C VAL A 156 18.45 4.92 -2.20
N ASN A 157 19.33 4.05 -1.72
CA ASN A 157 19.57 4.00 -0.29
C ASN A 157 20.42 5.23 0.08
N PRO A 158 19.89 6.25 0.79
CA PRO A 158 20.64 7.40 1.19
C PRO A 158 21.78 6.95 2.10
N ASP A 159 23.00 7.48 1.87
CA ASP A 159 24.13 7.22 2.77
C ASP A 159 23.73 7.68 4.18
N ILE A 160 23.54 6.73 5.08
CA ILE A 160 23.18 6.96 6.49
C ILE A 160 24.21 7.81 7.25
N ASN A 161 25.39 7.97 6.68
CA ASN A 161 26.41 8.88 7.18
C ASN A 161 26.29 10.31 6.62
N VAL A 162 25.43 10.56 5.65
CA VAL A 162 24.95 11.92 5.41
C VAL A 162 24.08 12.25 6.59
N VAL A 163 24.70 12.83 7.61
CA VAL A 163 24.05 13.31 8.82
C VAL A 163 22.90 14.20 8.41
N ILE A 164 21.76 13.58 8.28
CA ILE A 164 20.49 14.28 8.34
C ILE A 164 20.42 14.71 9.80
N GLY A 165 20.73 15.99 10.05
CA GLY A 165 20.83 16.52 11.42
C GLY A 165 19.59 16.20 12.22
N GLU A 166 19.72 15.91 13.51
CA GLU A 166 18.67 15.49 14.39
C GLU A 166 17.46 16.43 14.33
N GLY A 167 16.28 15.87 14.19
CA GLY A 167 14.97 16.51 14.41
C GLY A 167 14.54 17.58 13.37
N SER A 168 15.45 18.31 12.79
CA SER A 168 15.15 19.44 11.87
C SER A 168 14.97 19.05 10.40
N ASP A 169 15.37 17.86 10.01
CA ASP A 169 15.45 17.53 8.59
C ASP A 169 14.12 17.06 8.01
N LYS A 170 13.24 16.43 8.82
CA LYS A 170 11.88 16.17 8.37
C LYS A 170 11.15 17.47 8.08
N GLU A 171 11.29 18.48 8.96
CA GLU A 171 10.70 19.81 8.77
C GLU A 171 11.37 20.53 7.60
N ARG A 172 12.69 20.49 7.49
CA ARG A 172 13.43 21.03 6.34
C ARG A 172 13.00 20.37 5.04
N TRP A 173 12.93 19.03 5.00
CA TRP A 173 12.47 18.28 3.83
C TRP A 173 11.04 18.61 3.44
N LEU A 174 10.15 18.69 4.42
CA LEU A 174 8.76 19.09 4.18
C LEU A 174 8.65 20.53 3.67
N GLY A 175 9.53 21.42 4.12
CA GLY A 175 9.58 22.82 3.69
C GLY A 175 10.19 23.05 2.31
N LEU A 176 10.92 22.06 1.74
CA LEU A 176 11.51 22.19 0.41
C LEU A 176 10.44 22.21 -0.69
N SER A 177 10.67 23.03 -1.71
CA SER A 177 9.88 22.97 -2.93
C SER A 177 10.04 21.61 -3.63
N ARG A 178 9.10 21.26 -4.51
CA ARG A 178 9.21 20.02 -5.31
C ARG A 178 10.49 19.98 -6.14
N ALA A 179 10.92 21.12 -6.68
CA ALA A 179 12.15 21.23 -7.48
C ALA A 179 13.40 21.01 -6.62
N ASP A 180 13.42 21.59 -5.40
CA ASP A 180 14.55 21.42 -4.49
C ASP A 180 14.66 20.00 -3.97
N LYS A 181 13.50 19.35 -3.65
CA LYS A 181 13.47 17.92 -3.30
C LYS A 181 14.06 17.06 -4.42
N GLN A 182 13.67 17.34 -5.66
CA GLN A 182 14.19 16.63 -6.83
C GLN A 182 15.70 16.85 -6.99
N ALA A 183 16.18 18.07 -6.79
CA ALA A 183 17.60 18.39 -6.89
C ALA A 183 18.44 17.68 -5.81
N GLU A 184 17.94 17.60 -4.58
CA GLU A 184 18.62 16.85 -3.50
C GLU A 184 18.68 15.34 -3.80
N ILE A 185 17.59 14.76 -4.29
CA ILE A 185 17.54 13.36 -4.72
C ILE A 185 18.57 13.11 -5.84
N MET A 186 18.62 13.97 -6.84
CA MET A 186 19.57 13.82 -7.95
C MET A 186 21.04 13.95 -7.50
N LYS A 187 21.33 14.72 -6.44
CA LYS A 187 22.66 14.71 -5.83
C LYS A 187 22.99 13.34 -5.22
N LEU A 188 22.03 12.71 -4.54
CA LEU A 188 22.20 11.36 -3.98
C LEU A 188 22.44 10.32 -5.09
N VAL A 189 21.63 10.35 -6.16
CA VAL A 189 21.77 9.46 -7.32
C VAL A 189 23.13 9.58 -7.99
N ASN A 190 23.68 10.80 -8.08
CA ASN A 190 24.97 11.07 -8.71
C ASN A 190 26.17 10.97 -7.75
N SER A 191 25.92 10.72 -6.46
CA SER A 191 27.00 10.51 -5.49
C SER A 191 27.64 9.14 -5.69
N PRO A 192 28.95 8.98 -5.45
CA PRO A 192 29.57 7.66 -5.45
C PRO A 192 28.83 6.77 -4.44
N SER A 193 28.36 5.62 -4.91
CA SER A 193 27.72 4.67 -4.03
C SER A 193 28.71 4.17 -2.99
N LYS A 194 28.43 4.41 -1.73
CA LYS A 194 29.09 3.68 -0.65
C LYS A 194 28.29 2.39 -0.42
N GLU A 195 28.99 1.32 -0.19
CA GLU A 195 28.35 0.09 0.25
C GLU A 195 27.68 0.33 1.60
N VAL A 196 26.35 0.30 1.60
CA VAL A 196 25.54 0.45 2.80
C VAL A 196 25.06 -0.92 3.20
N VAL A 197 25.50 -1.36 4.37
CA VAL A 197 25.00 -2.62 4.95
C VAL A 197 23.71 -2.29 5.68
N VAL A 198 22.59 -2.75 5.12
CA VAL A 198 21.26 -2.63 5.76
C VAL A 198 21.09 -3.77 6.74
N THR A 199 20.94 -3.45 8.02
CA THR A 199 20.70 -4.43 9.08
C THR A 199 19.31 -4.27 9.68
N GLN A 200 18.84 -5.32 10.36
CA GLN A 200 17.59 -5.30 11.12
C GLN A 200 17.56 -4.13 12.12
N GLU A 201 18.65 -3.93 12.86
CA GLU A 201 18.77 -2.89 13.87
C GLU A 201 18.73 -1.48 13.26
N LEU A 202 19.35 -1.31 12.10
CA LEU A 202 19.31 -0.04 11.38
C LEU A 202 17.88 0.29 10.96
N ARG A 203 17.19 -0.64 10.32
CA ARG A 203 15.81 -0.44 9.85
C ARG A 203 14.86 -0.18 11.03
N GLN A 204 15.01 -0.95 12.11
CA GLN A 204 14.22 -0.72 13.33
C GLN A 204 14.49 0.66 13.95
N LYS A 205 15.76 1.09 14.00
CA LYS A 205 16.12 2.42 14.49
C LYS A 205 15.49 3.53 13.64
N ASP A 206 15.46 3.36 12.33
CA ASP A 206 14.84 4.34 11.44
C ASP A 206 13.32 4.39 11.63
N PHE A 207 12.68 3.25 11.85
CA PHE A 207 11.28 3.17 12.23
C PHE A 207 11.00 3.84 13.59
N ASP A 208 11.75 3.49 14.63
CA ASP A 208 11.61 4.04 15.97
C ASP A 208 11.80 5.58 16.02
N ASN A 209 12.64 6.09 15.12
CA ASN A 209 12.87 7.54 14.98
C ASN A 209 11.87 8.23 14.02
N GLY A 210 10.90 7.51 13.50
CA GLY A 210 9.90 8.03 12.55
C GLY A 210 10.48 8.47 11.21
N LYS A 211 11.62 7.91 10.79
CA LYS A 211 12.17 8.11 9.44
C LYS A 211 11.50 7.21 8.41
N THR A 212 11.07 6.05 8.86
CA THR A 212 10.26 5.11 8.09
C THR A 212 8.97 4.84 8.84
N THR A 213 7.94 4.43 8.14
CA THR A 213 6.63 4.12 8.72
C THR A 213 6.25 2.68 8.41
N ASP A 214 5.25 2.17 9.11
CA ASP A 214 4.55 0.92 8.78
C ASP A 214 3.41 1.15 7.78
N ASP A 215 3.15 2.40 7.43
CA ASP A 215 2.26 2.79 6.34
C ASP A 215 2.95 2.61 4.98
N HIS A 216 2.21 2.24 3.97
CA HIS A 216 2.76 1.86 2.68
C HIS A 216 1.94 2.39 1.52
N GLY A 217 2.62 2.73 0.44
CA GLY A 217 2.01 2.91 -0.85
C GLY A 217 2.15 1.63 -1.67
N MET A 218 1.08 1.22 -2.37
CA MET A 218 1.23 0.20 -3.40
C MET A 218 1.89 0.80 -4.63
N LEU A 219 2.86 0.09 -5.19
CA LEU A 219 3.49 0.37 -6.48
C LEU A 219 2.92 -0.53 -7.55
#